data_0b775bd44b878943428d18f307a8f509
#
_entry.id   0b775bd44b878943428d18f307a8f509
#
_cell.length_a   1.000
_cell.length_b   1.000
_cell.length_c   1.000
_cell.angle_alpha   90.00
_cell.angle_beta   90.00
_cell.angle_gamma   90.00
#
_symmetry.space_group_name_H-M   'P 1'
#
loop_
_entity.id
_entity.type
_entity.pdbx_description
1 polymer ?
#
loop_
_entity_poly.entity_id
_entity_poly.type
_entity_poly.pdbx_seq_one_letter_code
_entity_poly.pdbx_strand_id
1 'polypeptide(L)'
;MSKERSVLVTGATGQQGGAVARALVARGHRVRAICRRPESDSARRLAAAGVEVVAGDLDDAWSVTQAASGVDTMFLMGNSYEAGTDAETRQGITAANAAKAAGIGHLIYSSVADADRKTGIPHFDSKFLVEQHIAGLGVPYTISAPVAFMENTVAPWAIDALRQGVYAAALPSGRVLQQICLADIGAFVAALAERRERVFGRRFDIAGDELSGEDQVKILSEVLGRPIGYQELPIAAMRQQSEDAALMYEWFDRTGYDADIASLRGDFPDVGWHRYADWARGFDWSVLNKAGG
;
A
#
# COMPACT_ATOMS: atom_id res chain seq x y z
N MET A 1 -8.50 -26.48 0.23
CA MET A 1 -8.74 -25.35 1.16
C MET A 1 -7.40 -24.93 1.72
N SER A 2 -7.05 -23.64 1.65
CA SER A 2 -5.85 -23.11 2.30
C SER A 2 -5.99 -23.28 3.82
N LYS A 3 -4.85 -23.54 4.50
CA LYS A 3 -4.85 -23.66 5.96
C LYS A 3 -5.15 -22.28 6.56
N GLU A 4 -6.09 -22.19 7.50
CA GLU A 4 -6.33 -20.99 8.30
C GLU A 4 -5.02 -20.48 8.92
N ARG A 5 -4.76 -19.18 8.85
CA ARG A 5 -3.61 -18.50 9.45
C ARG A 5 -4.07 -17.47 10.47
N SER A 6 -3.22 -17.22 11.46
CA SER A 6 -3.34 -16.02 12.29
C SER A 6 -2.38 -14.97 11.77
N VAL A 7 -2.89 -13.77 11.47
CA VAL A 7 -2.12 -12.70 10.83
C VAL A 7 -2.21 -11.41 11.63
N LEU A 8 -1.06 -10.89 12.07
CA LEU A 8 -0.95 -9.54 12.62
C LEU A 8 -0.82 -8.53 11.48
N VAL A 9 -1.63 -7.48 11.50
CA VAL A 9 -1.62 -6.42 10.48
C VAL A 9 -1.30 -5.09 11.15
N THR A 10 -0.22 -4.42 10.69
CA THR A 10 0.07 -3.03 11.05
C THR A 10 -0.66 -2.08 10.11
N GLY A 11 -0.92 -0.86 10.55
CA GLY A 11 -1.61 0.14 9.71
C GLY A 11 -3.05 -0.21 9.32
N ALA A 12 -3.69 -1.17 9.98
CA ALA A 12 -5.03 -1.69 9.63
C ALA A 12 -6.15 -0.63 9.70
N THR A 13 -5.98 0.43 10.49
CA THR A 13 -6.92 1.56 10.54
C THR A 13 -6.80 2.51 9.34
N GLY A 14 -5.76 2.37 8.52
CA GLY A 14 -5.54 3.13 7.29
C GLY A 14 -6.04 2.40 6.03
N GLN A 15 -5.72 2.97 4.87
CA GLN A 15 -6.20 2.46 3.58
C GLN A 15 -5.63 1.09 3.23
N GLN A 16 -4.31 0.97 3.12
CA GLN A 16 -3.63 -0.26 2.69
C GLN A 16 -3.79 -1.38 3.71
N GLY A 17 -3.42 -1.15 4.98
CA GLY A 17 -3.56 -2.16 6.02
C GLY A 17 -5.01 -2.58 6.25
N GLY A 18 -5.96 -1.66 6.08
CA GLY A 18 -7.40 -1.96 6.12
C GLY A 18 -7.85 -2.86 4.97
N ALA A 19 -7.34 -2.65 3.75
CA ALA A 19 -7.61 -3.51 2.62
C ALA A 19 -7.03 -4.92 2.84
N VAL A 20 -5.81 -5.02 3.36
CA VAL A 20 -5.17 -6.29 3.73
C VAL A 20 -5.99 -7.03 4.80
N ALA A 21 -6.39 -6.33 5.87
CA ALA A 21 -7.18 -6.95 6.94
C ALA A 21 -8.52 -7.50 6.42
N ARG A 22 -9.23 -6.74 5.59
CA ARG A 22 -10.50 -7.19 4.97
C ARG A 22 -10.30 -8.40 4.05
N ALA A 23 -9.26 -8.39 3.22
CA ALA A 23 -8.97 -9.50 2.31
C ALA A 23 -8.64 -10.79 3.07
N LEU A 24 -7.87 -10.70 4.16
CA LEU A 24 -7.54 -11.83 5.03
C LEU A 24 -8.78 -12.40 5.72
N VAL A 25 -9.63 -11.55 6.29
CA VAL A 25 -10.89 -11.98 6.91
C VAL A 25 -11.81 -12.67 5.89
N ALA A 26 -11.94 -12.07 4.68
CA ALA A 26 -12.77 -12.64 3.61
C ALA A 26 -12.29 -14.04 3.15
N ARG A 27 -10.98 -14.34 3.30
CA ARG A 27 -10.40 -15.66 3.02
C ARG A 27 -10.39 -16.61 4.22
N GLY A 28 -11.03 -16.22 5.34
CA GLY A 28 -11.19 -17.07 6.53
C GLY A 28 -9.96 -17.14 7.44
N HIS A 29 -9.09 -16.14 7.38
CA HIS A 29 -7.97 -16.03 8.30
C HIS A 29 -8.35 -15.29 9.58
N ARG A 30 -7.72 -15.62 10.70
CA ARG A 30 -7.82 -14.84 11.94
C ARG A 30 -6.90 -13.63 11.84
N VAL A 31 -7.48 -12.46 11.97
CA VAL A 31 -6.74 -11.19 11.82
C VAL A 31 -6.67 -10.47 13.15
N ARG A 32 -5.48 -10.10 13.55
CA ARG A 32 -5.19 -9.18 14.65
C ARG A 32 -4.64 -7.88 14.08
N ALA A 33 -5.18 -6.74 14.51
CA ALA A 33 -4.71 -5.42 14.12
C ALA A 33 -4.08 -4.72 15.32
N ILE A 34 -2.84 -4.26 15.17
CA ILE A 34 -2.19 -3.39 16.15
C ILE A 34 -2.46 -1.93 15.81
N CYS A 35 -2.90 -1.12 16.77
CA CYS A 35 -3.09 0.31 16.58
C CYS A 35 -2.90 1.09 17.88
N ARG A 36 -2.52 2.37 17.74
CA ARG A 36 -2.27 3.28 18.89
C ARG A 36 -3.54 3.67 19.66
N ARG A 37 -4.70 3.64 18.99
CA ARG A 37 -6.01 4.06 19.55
C ARG A 37 -7.09 3.02 19.26
N PRO A 38 -7.18 1.94 20.05
CA PRO A 38 -8.16 0.86 19.85
C PRO A 38 -9.62 1.33 19.95
N GLU A 39 -9.85 2.45 20.64
CA GLU A 39 -11.17 3.06 20.83
C GLU A 39 -11.62 3.95 19.67
N SER A 40 -10.78 4.19 18.67
CA SER A 40 -11.11 5.02 17.51
C SER A 40 -12.23 4.39 16.66
N ASP A 41 -12.98 5.22 15.92
CA ASP A 41 -14.05 4.73 15.04
C ASP A 41 -13.54 3.79 13.94
N SER A 42 -12.34 4.01 13.43
CA SER A 42 -11.71 3.10 12.47
C SER A 42 -11.38 1.74 13.11
N ALA A 43 -10.89 1.72 14.35
CA ALA A 43 -10.64 0.50 15.09
C ALA A 43 -11.92 -0.26 15.43
N ARG A 44 -12.98 0.46 15.83
CA ARG A 44 -14.32 -0.15 16.06
C ARG A 44 -14.90 -0.78 14.79
N ARG A 45 -14.74 -0.13 13.63
CA ARG A 45 -15.16 -0.72 12.34
C ARG A 45 -14.40 -1.99 12.01
N LEU A 46 -13.10 -2.06 12.30
CA LEU A 46 -12.31 -3.29 12.13
C LEU A 46 -12.82 -4.40 13.06
N ALA A 47 -13.06 -4.10 14.33
CA ALA A 47 -13.59 -5.06 15.29
C ALA A 47 -14.98 -5.61 14.86
N ALA A 48 -15.86 -4.74 14.37
CA ALA A 48 -17.15 -5.12 13.82
C ALA A 48 -17.04 -6.01 12.57
N ALA A 49 -15.94 -5.91 11.84
CA ALA A 49 -15.62 -6.77 10.69
C ALA A 49 -14.91 -8.09 11.06
N GLY A 50 -14.81 -8.42 12.36
CA GLY A 50 -14.22 -9.67 12.85
C GLY A 50 -12.70 -9.63 13.07
N VAL A 51 -12.10 -8.44 13.13
CA VAL A 51 -10.69 -8.26 13.41
C VAL A 51 -10.45 -8.09 14.92
N GLU A 52 -9.54 -8.85 15.51
CA GLU A 52 -9.07 -8.60 16.87
C GLU A 52 -8.22 -7.33 16.90
N VAL A 53 -8.65 -6.32 17.64
CA VAL A 53 -7.91 -5.05 17.75
C VAL A 53 -7.15 -4.99 19.07
N VAL A 54 -5.84 -4.76 19.01
CA VAL A 54 -4.97 -4.66 20.18
C VAL A 54 -4.23 -3.31 20.19
N ALA A 55 -3.98 -2.79 21.38
CA ALA A 55 -3.17 -1.59 21.57
C ALA A 55 -1.70 -1.88 21.27
N GLY A 56 -1.01 -0.92 20.65
CA GLY A 56 0.44 -0.94 20.51
C GLY A 56 0.95 0.13 19.57
N ASP A 57 2.25 0.36 19.62
CA ASP A 57 2.96 1.37 18.84
C ASP A 57 4.20 0.73 18.21
N LEU A 58 4.49 1.07 16.95
CA LEU A 58 5.68 0.56 16.24
C LEU A 58 6.99 1.14 16.80
N ASP A 59 6.94 2.21 17.57
CA ASP A 59 8.10 2.71 18.32
C ASP A 59 8.35 1.94 19.64
N ASP A 60 7.38 1.12 20.09
CA ASP A 60 7.49 0.28 21.29
C ASP A 60 7.63 -1.21 20.93
N ALA A 61 8.87 -1.70 20.91
CA ALA A 61 9.19 -3.10 20.59
C ALA A 61 8.45 -4.11 21.48
N TRP A 62 8.19 -3.77 22.76
CA TRP A 62 7.48 -4.66 23.67
C TRP A 62 6.02 -4.82 23.25
N SER A 63 5.33 -3.71 22.97
CA SER A 63 3.93 -3.75 22.54
C SER A 63 3.75 -4.52 21.22
N VAL A 64 4.67 -4.35 20.25
CA VAL A 64 4.64 -5.11 18.99
C VAL A 64 4.89 -6.59 19.25
N THR A 65 5.86 -6.95 20.12
CA THR A 65 6.14 -8.36 20.46
C THR A 65 4.93 -9.02 21.13
N GLN A 66 4.25 -8.31 22.03
CA GLN A 66 3.02 -8.81 22.66
C GLN A 66 1.91 -9.00 21.64
N ALA A 67 1.70 -8.03 20.74
CA ALA A 67 0.70 -8.13 19.67
C ALA A 67 1.00 -9.29 18.71
N ALA A 68 2.26 -9.59 18.44
CA ALA A 68 2.71 -10.68 17.55
C ALA A 68 2.72 -12.06 18.23
N SER A 69 2.56 -12.14 19.55
CA SER A 69 2.58 -13.39 20.29
C SER A 69 1.48 -14.35 19.85
N GLY A 70 1.84 -15.59 19.50
CA GLY A 70 0.91 -16.61 19.05
C GLY A 70 0.34 -16.40 17.64
N VAL A 71 0.93 -15.51 16.84
CA VAL A 71 0.54 -15.22 15.46
C VAL A 71 1.47 -15.91 14.48
N ASP A 72 0.95 -16.47 13.38
CA ASP A 72 1.75 -17.19 12.37
C ASP A 72 2.49 -16.28 11.40
N THR A 73 1.83 -15.17 11.01
CA THR A 73 2.26 -14.27 9.95
C THR A 73 2.09 -12.82 10.40
N MET A 74 3.01 -11.96 10.05
CA MET A 74 2.88 -10.52 10.26
C MET A 74 2.95 -9.78 8.94
N PHE A 75 1.94 -8.94 8.66
CA PHE A 75 2.00 -7.92 7.62
C PHE A 75 2.49 -6.63 8.25
N LEU A 76 3.64 -6.15 7.82
CA LEU A 76 4.29 -4.94 8.29
C LEU A 76 4.29 -3.88 7.20
N MET A 77 3.73 -2.72 7.49
CA MET A 77 3.86 -1.51 6.67
C MET A 77 4.25 -0.31 7.54
N GLY A 78 5.03 0.59 6.98
CA GLY A 78 5.36 1.90 7.52
C GLY A 78 4.56 3.02 6.84
N ASN A 79 4.69 4.23 7.39
CA ASN A 79 4.10 5.44 6.84
C ASN A 79 5.01 6.65 7.09
N SER A 80 5.74 7.09 6.04
CA SER A 80 6.65 8.25 6.11
C SER A 80 5.92 9.59 6.26
N TYR A 81 4.64 9.66 5.86
CA TYR A 81 3.87 10.91 5.88
C TYR A 81 3.51 11.40 7.28
N GLU A 82 3.50 10.51 8.30
CA GLU A 82 3.18 10.90 9.67
C GLU A 82 4.36 11.51 10.42
N ALA A 83 5.54 10.90 10.34
CA ALA A 83 6.69 11.24 11.19
C ALA A 83 8.02 11.33 10.41
N GLY A 84 7.96 11.26 9.09
CA GLY A 84 9.12 11.31 8.21
C GLY A 84 9.80 9.96 7.98
N THR A 85 10.75 9.96 7.06
CA THR A 85 11.44 8.75 6.58
C THR A 85 12.33 8.09 7.63
N ASP A 86 12.97 8.88 8.51
CA ASP A 86 13.79 8.35 9.61
C ASP A 86 12.95 7.58 10.63
N ALA A 87 11.76 8.11 10.96
CA ALA A 87 10.84 7.44 11.85
C ALA A 87 10.28 6.16 11.21
N GLU A 88 9.93 6.20 9.91
CA GLU A 88 9.48 5.02 9.18
C GLU A 88 10.52 3.90 9.20
N THR A 89 11.80 4.24 8.93
CA THR A 89 12.91 3.29 8.98
C THR A 89 13.05 2.68 10.38
N ARG A 90 13.09 3.52 11.42
CA ARG A 90 13.23 3.06 12.81
C ARG A 90 12.06 2.16 13.22
N GLN A 91 10.82 2.56 12.95
CA GLN A 91 9.61 1.79 13.25
C GLN A 91 9.58 0.46 12.50
N GLY A 92 9.96 0.45 11.22
CA GLY A 92 10.06 -0.75 10.41
C GLY A 92 11.07 -1.75 10.99
N ILE A 93 12.27 -1.28 11.37
CA ILE A 93 13.31 -2.11 11.99
C ILE A 93 12.86 -2.62 13.37
N THR A 94 12.26 -1.76 14.19
CA THR A 94 11.75 -2.14 15.52
C THR A 94 10.69 -3.24 15.40
N ALA A 95 9.74 -3.08 14.50
CA ALA A 95 8.67 -4.05 14.28
C ALA A 95 9.20 -5.38 13.68
N ALA A 96 10.18 -5.34 12.78
CA ALA A 96 10.81 -6.54 12.23
C ALA A 96 11.57 -7.33 13.33
N ASN A 97 12.29 -6.62 14.21
CA ASN A 97 12.96 -7.24 15.35
C ASN A 97 11.96 -7.86 16.33
N ALA A 98 10.84 -7.18 16.60
CA ALA A 98 9.76 -7.70 17.43
C ALA A 98 9.10 -8.95 16.82
N ALA A 99 8.91 -8.99 15.50
CA ALA A 99 8.44 -10.17 14.77
C ALA A 99 9.37 -11.37 14.99
N LYS A 100 10.70 -11.16 14.91
CA LYS A 100 11.70 -12.20 15.23
C LYS A 100 11.59 -12.67 16.67
N ALA A 101 11.51 -11.74 17.63
CA ALA A 101 11.41 -12.05 19.06
C ALA A 101 10.13 -12.84 19.39
N ALA A 102 9.03 -12.57 18.71
CA ALA A 102 7.76 -13.27 18.84
C ALA A 102 7.73 -14.65 18.13
N GLY A 103 8.76 -14.98 17.34
CA GLY A 103 8.82 -16.23 16.60
C GLY A 103 7.88 -16.29 15.40
N ILE A 104 7.61 -15.16 14.74
CA ILE A 104 6.77 -15.10 13.53
C ILE A 104 7.35 -16.02 12.46
N GLY A 105 6.50 -16.88 11.90
CA GLY A 105 6.89 -17.84 10.86
C GLY A 105 6.90 -17.26 9.44
N HIS A 106 6.34 -16.06 9.22
CA HIS A 106 6.37 -15.36 7.94
C HIS A 106 6.15 -13.85 8.14
N LEU A 107 7.13 -13.05 7.78
CA LEU A 107 7.04 -11.58 7.77
C LEU A 107 6.80 -11.10 6.34
N ILE A 108 5.64 -10.50 6.08
CA ILE A 108 5.32 -9.86 4.79
C ILE A 108 5.51 -8.36 4.99
N TYR A 109 6.52 -7.78 4.34
CA TYR A 109 6.78 -6.34 4.42
C TYR A 109 6.24 -5.61 3.19
N SER A 110 5.49 -4.54 3.43
CA SER A 110 5.05 -3.64 2.37
C SER A 110 6.09 -2.54 2.14
N SER A 111 6.82 -2.69 1.06
CA SER A 111 7.77 -1.70 0.53
C SER A 111 7.10 -0.80 -0.52
N VAL A 112 7.87 -0.32 -1.48
CA VAL A 112 7.43 0.34 -2.72
C VAL A 112 8.22 -0.25 -3.89
N ALA A 113 7.60 -0.34 -5.05
CA ALA A 113 8.25 -0.84 -6.26
C ALA A 113 9.53 -0.05 -6.57
N ASP A 114 10.55 -0.72 -7.07
CA ASP A 114 11.85 -0.15 -7.44
C ASP A 114 12.65 0.52 -6.30
N ALA A 115 12.29 0.34 -5.03
CA ALA A 115 13.04 0.88 -3.90
C ALA A 115 14.52 0.41 -3.88
N ASP A 116 14.78 -0.79 -4.40
CA ASP A 116 16.10 -1.40 -4.50
C ASP A 116 16.98 -0.81 -5.62
N ARG A 117 16.44 0.09 -6.46
CA ARG A 117 17.15 0.68 -7.60
C ARG A 117 17.94 1.96 -7.29
N LYS A 118 18.10 2.32 -6.01
CA LYS A 118 18.81 3.53 -5.59
C LYS A 118 18.22 4.77 -6.25
N THR A 119 16.94 4.96 -6.11
CA THR A 119 16.18 6.02 -6.78
C THR A 119 16.57 7.42 -6.32
N GLY A 120 17.09 7.56 -5.10
CA GLY A 120 17.35 8.83 -4.43
C GLY A 120 16.08 9.51 -3.91
N ILE A 121 14.94 8.81 -3.92
CA ILE A 121 13.69 9.29 -3.38
C ILE A 121 13.65 8.92 -1.89
N PRO A 122 13.57 9.88 -0.95
CA PRO A 122 13.75 9.60 0.47
C PRO A 122 12.82 8.52 1.03
N HIS A 123 11.52 8.53 0.66
CA HIS A 123 10.59 7.50 1.16
C HIS A 123 10.72 6.14 0.46
N PHE A 124 11.41 6.03 -0.69
CA PHE A 124 11.81 4.73 -1.27
C PHE A 124 13.02 4.19 -0.53
N ASP A 125 14.01 5.06 -0.30
CA ASP A 125 15.25 4.70 0.37
C ASP A 125 14.99 4.25 1.83
N SER A 126 14.07 4.91 2.57
CA SER A 126 13.69 4.49 3.92
C SER A 126 13.11 3.08 3.94
N LYS A 127 12.26 2.74 2.99
CA LYS A 127 11.68 1.39 2.87
C LYS A 127 12.74 0.36 2.50
N PHE A 128 13.65 0.70 1.58
CA PHE A 128 14.73 -0.21 1.20
C PHE A 128 15.69 -0.52 2.35
N LEU A 129 15.96 0.45 3.24
CA LEU A 129 16.72 0.20 4.47
C LEU A 129 16.05 -0.84 5.37
N VAL A 130 14.72 -0.82 5.47
CA VAL A 130 13.95 -1.84 6.20
C VAL A 130 14.01 -3.18 5.49
N GLU A 131 13.90 -3.23 4.14
CA GLU A 131 14.07 -4.48 3.36
C GLU A 131 15.42 -5.13 3.65
N GLN A 132 16.50 -4.35 3.59
CA GLN A 132 17.87 -4.84 3.85
C GLN A 132 18.00 -5.40 5.27
N HIS A 133 17.41 -4.73 6.27
CA HIS A 133 17.39 -5.23 7.64
C HIS A 133 16.65 -6.56 7.76
N ILE A 134 15.45 -6.66 7.16
CA ILE A 134 14.63 -7.88 7.17
C ILE A 134 15.37 -9.05 6.51
N ALA A 135 16.04 -8.82 5.38
CA ALA A 135 16.81 -9.84 4.66
C ALA A 135 17.94 -10.44 5.53
N GLY A 136 18.57 -9.61 6.38
CA GLY A 136 19.62 -10.05 7.32
C GLY A 136 19.10 -10.63 8.64
N LEU A 137 17.78 -10.57 8.90
CA LEU A 137 17.22 -10.85 10.21
C LEU A 137 17.10 -12.36 10.52
N GLY A 138 17.04 -13.22 9.50
CA GLY A 138 16.88 -14.66 9.64
C GLY A 138 15.45 -15.12 9.96
N VAL A 139 14.44 -14.27 9.72
CA VAL A 139 13.01 -14.62 9.74
C VAL A 139 12.58 -14.93 8.31
N PRO A 140 11.77 -15.98 8.05
CA PRO A 140 11.19 -16.17 6.72
C PRO A 140 10.36 -14.92 6.33
N TYR A 141 10.67 -14.33 5.18
CA TYR A 141 10.05 -13.07 4.77
C TYR A 141 9.64 -13.07 3.30
N THR A 142 8.76 -12.13 2.95
CA THR A 142 8.41 -11.76 1.57
C THR A 142 8.24 -10.25 1.50
N ILE A 143 8.77 -9.61 0.45
CA ILE A 143 8.57 -8.20 0.18
C ILE A 143 7.44 -8.05 -0.84
N SER A 144 6.39 -7.30 -0.48
CA SER A 144 5.33 -6.84 -1.36
C SER A 144 5.54 -5.37 -1.63
N ALA A 145 5.90 -5.02 -2.85
CA ALA A 145 6.32 -3.67 -3.23
C ALA A 145 5.34 -3.09 -4.26
N PRO A 146 4.25 -2.43 -3.83
CA PRO A 146 3.27 -1.85 -4.73
C PRO A 146 3.81 -0.61 -5.45
N VAL A 147 3.32 -0.39 -6.66
CA VAL A 147 3.42 0.86 -7.42
C VAL A 147 2.43 1.91 -6.89
N ALA A 148 2.23 3.03 -7.59
CA ALA A 148 1.27 4.08 -7.22
C ALA A 148 -0.17 3.53 -7.06
N PHE A 149 -0.92 4.04 -6.07
CA PHE A 149 -2.28 3.56 -5.81
C PHE A 149 -3.31 4.24 -6.70
N MET A 150 -4.26 3.48 -7.25
CA MET A 150 -5.40 4.02 -8.00
C MET A 150 -6.25 4.96 -7.12
N GLU A 151 -6.34 4.68 -5.83
CA GLU A 151 -7.04 5.49 -4.83
C GLU A 151 -6.43 6.89 -4.62
N ASN A 152 -5.21 7.14 -5.10
CA ASN A 152 -4.63 8.50 -5.13
C ASN A 152 -5.47 9.47 -5.97
N THR A 153 -6.27 8.97 -6.91
CA THR A 153 -7.26 9.75 -7.68
C THR A 153 -8.24 10.52 -6.80
N VAL A 154 -8.55 9.99 -5.62
CA VAL A 154 -9.49 10.60 -4.65
C VAL A 154 -8.84 10.92 -3.31
N ALA A 155 -7.52 10.97 -3.27
CA ALA A 155 -6.77 11.35 -2.08
C ALA A 155 -7.09 12.80 -1.65
N PRO A 156 -6.88 13.16 -0.37
CA PRO A 156 -7.19 14.50 0.14
C PRO A 156 -6.58 15.65 -0.68
N TRP A 157 -5.42 15.44 -1.28
CA TRP A 157 -4.74 16.43 -2.12
C TRP A 157 -5.27 16.49 -3.57
N ALA A 158 -6.04 15.50 -4.03
CA ALA A 158 -6.51 15.37 -5.41
C ALA A 158 -8.03 15.61 -5.55
N ILE A 159 -8.80 15.29 -4.51
CA ILE A 159 -10.27 15.19 -4.58
C ILE A 159 -10.96 16.52 -4.92
N ASP A 160 -10.44 17.64 -4.47
CA ASP A 160 -11.06 18.95 -4.73
C ASP A 160 -10.88 19.39 -6.20
N ALA A 161 -9.73 19.10 -6.81
CA ALA A 161 -9.55 19.31 -8.24
C ALA A 161 -10.48 18.38 -9.05
N LEU A 162 -10.62 17.13 -8.64
CA LEU A 162 -11.51 16.18 -9.30
C LEU A 162 -12.99 16.60 -9.20
N ARG A 163 -13.43 17.16 -8.08
CA ARG A 163 -14.77 17.77 -7.91
C ARG A 163 -15.01 18.87 -8.94
N GLN A 164 -13.98 19.64 -9.27
CA GLN A 164 -14.01 20.71 -10.26
C GLN A 164 -13.85 20.22 -11.71
N GLY A 165 -13.75 18.90 -11.93
CA GLY A 165 -13.56 18.31 -13.27
C GLY A 165 -12.12 18.27 -13.73
N VAL A 166 -11.16 18.28 -12.81
CA VAL A 166 -9.72 18.25 -13.12
C VAL A 166 -9.04 17.09 -12.42
N TYR A 167 -8.28 16.32 -13.19
CA TYR A 167 -7.28 15.39 -12.66
C TYR A 167 -5.89 16.03 -12.81
N ALA A 168 -5.24 16.29 -11.68
CA ALA A 168 -3.97 17.01 -11.65
C ALA A 168 -2.82 16.10 -11.20
N ALA A 169 -1.71 16.10 -11.93
CA ALA A 169 -0.49 15.39 -11.57
C ALA A 169 0.76 16.13 -12.09
N ALA A 170 1.89 15.96 -11.42
CA ALA A 170 3.15 16.56 -11.88
C ALA A 170 3.88 15.65 -12.91
N LEU A 171 3.11 15.17 -13.88
CA LEU A 171 3.59 14.34 -15.01
C LEU A 171 3.03 14.87 -16.31
N PRO A 172 3.76 14.75 -17.44
CA PRO A 172 3.19 14.97 -18.77
C PRO A 172 1.98 14.07 -19.01
N SER A 173 0.94 14.58 -19.67
CA SER A 173 -0.34 13.88 -19.86
C SER A 173 -0.21 12.52 -20.55
N GLY A 174 0.75 12.39 -21.48
CA GLY A 174 1.04 11.14 -22.20
C GLY A 174 2.02 10.20 -21.49
N ARG A 175 2.57 10.59 -20.33
CA ARG A 175 3.49 9.71 -19.59
C ARG A 175 2.71 8.56 -18.94
N VAL A 176 3.10 7.32 -19.28
CA VAL A 176 2.51 6.11 -18.71
C VAL A 176 3.07 5.88 -17.31
N LEU A 177 2.19 5.55 -16.36
CA LEU A 177 2.53 5.18 -15.00
C LEU A 177 1.77 3.91 -14.59
N GLN A 178 2.49 2.97 -13.98
CA GLN A 178 1.87 1.77 -13.42
C GLN A 178 1.12 2.11 -12.13
N GLN A 179 -0.05 1.47 -11.96
CA GLN A 179 -0.92 1.67 -10.80
C GLN A 179 -1.52 0.36 -10.32
N ILE A 180 -1.91 0.34 -9.04
CA ILE A 180 -2.55 -0.81 -8.40
C ILE A 180 -3.66 -0.33 -7.47
N CYS A 181 -4.80 -1.02 -7.39
CA CYS A 181 -5.80 -0.71 -6.39
C CYS A 181 -5.53 -1.41 -5.05
N LEU A 182 -6.04 -0.82 -3.97
CA LEU A 182 -5.85 -1.35 -2.62
C LEU A 182 -6.47 -2.75 -2.43
N ALA A 183 -7.54 -3.06 -3.18
CA ALA A 183 -8.16 -4.37 -3.15
C ALA A 183 -7.20 -5.47 -3.63
N ASP A 184 -6.46 -5.20 -4.71
CA ASP A 184 -5.47 -6.12 -5.26
C ASP A 184 -4.28 -6.31 -4.32
N ILE A 185 -3.81 -5.25 -3.68
CA ILE A 185 -2.78 -5.33 -2.64
C ILE A 185 -3.25 -6.26 -1.51
N GLY A 186 -4.48 -6.07 -1.03
CA GLY A 186 -5.06 -6.92 0.02
C GLY A 186 -5.15 -8.38 -0.40
N ALA A 187 -5.67 -8.65 -1.59
CA ALA A 187 -5.80 -9.99 -2.14
C ALA A 187 -4.43 -10.66 -2.36
N PHE A 188 -3.43 -9.89 -2.84
CA PHE A 188 -2.07 -10.38 -3.04
C PHE A 188 -1.39 -10.75 -1.72
N VAL A 189 -1.48 -9.89 -0.69
CA VAL A 189 -0.92 -10.19 0.63
C VAL A 189 -1.57 -11.43 1.24
N ALA A 190 -2.88 -11.60 1.07
CA ALA A 190 -3.57 -12.83 1.52
C ALA A 190 -3.06 -14.08 0.76
N ALA A 191 -2.84 -13.98 -0.55
CA ALA A 191 -2.24 -15.05 -1.34
C ALA A 191 -0.80 -15.38 -0.89
N LEU A 192 0.01 -14.37 -0.52
CA LEU A 192 1.34 -14.58 0.05
C LEU A 192 1.28 -15.35 1.39
N ALA A 193 0.35 -14.96 2.27
CA ALA A 193 0.17 -15.64 3.57
C ALA A 193 -0.24 -17.12 3.41
N GLU A 194 -1.04 -17.43 2.39
CA GLU A 194 -1.47 -18.79 2.07
C GLU A 194 -0.34 -19.64 1.45
N ARG A 195 0.50 -19.04 0.61
CA ARG A 195 1.56 -19.72 -0.17
C ARG A 195 2.95 -19.59 0.44
N ARG A 196 3.06 -19.13 1.68
CA ARG A 196 4.26 -18.68 2.38
C ARG A 196 5.56 -19.40 1.98
N GLU A 197 5.58 -20.73 1.97
CA GLU A 197 6.79 -21.51 1.67
C GLU A 197 7.28 -21.38 0.23
N ARG A 198 6.38 -21.00 -0.71
CA ARG A 198 6.71 -20.78 -2.12
C ARG A 198 7.21 -19.36 -2.39
N VAL A 199 7.04 -18.45 -1.42
CA VAL A 199 7.34 -17.03 -1.57
C VAL A 199 8.40 -16.51 -0.60
N PHE A 200 8.92 -17.34 0.28
CA PHE A 200 9.99 -16.98 1.20
C PHE A 200 11.22 -16.44 0.47
N GLY A 201 11.77 -15.34 0.97
CA GLY A 201 12.94 -14.65 0.43
C GLY A 201 12.69 -13.91 -0.89
N ARG A 202 11.45 -13.87 -1.40
CA ARG A 202 11.12 -13.19 -2.66
C ARG A 202 10.68 -11.75 -2.43
N ARG A 203 11.00 -10.92 -3.42
CA ARG A 203 10.50 -9.57 -3.59
C ARG A 203 9.59 -9.55 -4.82
N PHE A 204 8.45 -8.86 -4.72
CA PHE A 204 7.50 -8.68 -5.80
C PHE A 204 7.15 -7.21 -5.94
N ASP A 205 7.52 -6.61 -7.07
CA ASP A 205 6.96 -5.34 -7.51
C ASP A 205 5.58 -5.63 -8.09
N ILE A 206 4.54 -5.02 -7.53
CA ILE A 206 3.16 -5.36 -7.86
C ILE A 206 2.41 -4.18 -8.47
N ALA A 207 1.82 -4.43 -9.65
CA ALA A 207 1.02 -3.49 -10.42
C ALA A 207 -0.22 -4.17 -10.98
N GLY A 208 -1.33 -3.45 -11.06
CA GLY A 208 -2.59 -3.92 -11.65
C GLY A 208 -2.75 -3.49 -13.10
N ASP A 209 -2.33 -2.26 -13.43
CA ASP A 209 -2.48 -1.65 -14.75
C ASP A 209 -1.38 -0.63 -15.02
N GLU A 210 -1.25 -0.23 -16.30
CA GLU A 210 -0.39 0.88 -16.72
C GLU A 210 -1.13 1.75 -17.73
N LEU A 211 -1.16 3.06 -17.51
CA LEU A 211 -1.89 3.99 -18.36
C LEU A 211 -1.38 5.42 -18.21
N SER A 212 -1.65 6.24 -19.24
CA SER A 212 -1.31 7.66 -19.24
C SER A 212 -2.36 8.50 -18.49
N GLY A 213 -2.00 9.76 -18.16
CA GLY A 213 -2.97 10.72 -17.62
C GLY A 213 -4.14 10.98 -18.56
N GLU A 214 -3.89 10.98 -19.90
CA GLU A 214 -4.92 11.09 -20.92
C GLU A 214 -5.92 9.93 -20.89
N ASP A 215 -5.44 8.69 -20.69
CA ASP A 215 -6.29 7.53 -20.54
C ASP A 215 -7.11 7.57 -19.26
N GLN A 216 -6.49 8.02 -18.17
CA GLN A 216 -7.18 8.19 -16.88
C GLN A 216 -8.35 9.15 -16.98
N VAL A 217 -8.17 10.35 -17.56
CA VAL A 217 -9.27 11.34 -17.68
C VAL A 217 -10.35 10.89 -18.62
N LYS A 218 -10.04 10.10 -19.66
CA LYS A 218 -11.05 9.44 -20.51
C LYS A 218 -11.95 8.51 -19.68
N ILE A 219 -11.32 7.57 -18.94
CA ILE A 219 -12.04 6.60 -18.11
C ILE A 219 -12.87 7.33 -17.05
N LEU A 220 -12.29 8.31 -16.35
CA LEU A 220 -12.98 9.09 -15.34
C LEU A 220 -14.17 9.88 -15.92
N SER A 221 -14.02 10.45 -17.13
CA SER A 221 -15.11 11.16 -17.80
C SER A 221 -16.29 10.25 -18.13
N GLU A 222 -16.01 9.04 -18.63
CA GLU A 222 -17.03 8.03 -18.90
C GLU A 222 -17.75 7.59 -17.62
N VAL A 223 -17.01 7.27 -16.56
CA VAL A 223 -17.56 6.74 -15.32
C VAL A 223 -18.35 7.82 -14.55
N LEU A 224 -17.87 9.07 -14.53
CA LEU A 224 -18.52 10.17 -13.81
C LEU A 224 -19.62 10.85 -14.65
N GLY A 225 -19.77 10.50 -15.93
CA GLY A 225 -20.78 11.09 -16.82
C GLY A 225 -20.60 12.58 -17.07
N ARG A 226 -19.38 13.09 -16.91
CA ARG A 226 -19.04 14.50 -17.14
C ARG A 226 -17.59 14.66 -17.59
N PRO A 227 -17.23 15.73 -18.31
CA PRO A 227 -15.85 15.95 -18.75
C PRO A 227 -14.91 16.10 -17.54
N ILE A 228 -13.78 15.38 -17.59
CA ILE A 228 -12.63 15.55 -16.70
C ILE A 228 -11.44 15.95 -17.57
N GLY A 229 -10.83 17.08 -17.24
CA GLY A 229 -9.61 17.55 -17.91
C GLY A 229 -8.36 17.09 -17.18
N TYR A 230 -7.25 16.92 -17.91
CA TYR A 230 -5.92 16.71 -17.31
C TYR A 230 -5.26 18.06 -17.06
N GLN A 231 -4.63 18.22 -15.89
CA GLN A 231 -3.79 19.38 -15.59
C GLN A 231 -2.40 18.91 -15.16
N GLU A 232 -1.40 19.22 -15.96
CA GLU A 232 0.00 19.04 -15.59
C GLU A 232 0.39 20.13 -14.57
N LEU A 233 0.86 19.68 -13.40
CA LEU A 233 1.37 20.56 -12.35
C LEU A 233 2.86 20.84 -12.58
N PRO A 234 3.33 22.10 -12.48
CA PRO A 234 4.74 22.39 -12.58
C PRO A 234 5.52 21.69 -11.44
N ILE A 235 6.57 20.95 -11.80
CA ILE A 235 7.42 20.25 -10.80
C ILE A 235 8.01 21.23 -9.76
N ALA A 236 8.29 22.48 -10.16
CA ALA A 236 8.76 23.52 -9.25
C ALA A 236 7.74 23.86 -8.15
N ALA A 237 6.45 23.82 -8.46
CA ALA A 237 5.40 24.01 -7.47
C ALA A 237 5.26 22.82 -6.52
N MET A 238 5.41 21.60 -7.04
CA MET A 238 5.47 20.38 -6.23
C MET A 238 6.64 20.43 -5.25
N ARG A 239 7.82 20.85 -5.72
CA ARG A 239 9.04 20.97 -4.92
C ARG A 239 8.92 21.95 -3.75
N GLN A 240 8.17 23.04 -3.93
CA GLN A 240 7.89 23.98 -2.84
C GLN A 240 7.05 23.35 -1.70
N GLN A 241 6.24 22.35 -2.03
CA GLN A 241 5.40 21.64 -1.05
C GLN A 241 6.13 20.43 -0.44
N SER A 242 6.85 19.67 -1.27
CA SER A 242 7.55 18.46 -0.87
C SER A 242 8.67 18.14 -1.85
N GLU A 243 9.92 18.22 -1.39
CA GLU A 243 11.09 17.78 -2.17
C GLU A 243 11.00 16.29 -2.50
N ASP A 244 10.58 15.48 -1.55
CA ASP A 244 10.40 14.03 -1.74
C ASP A 244 9.41 13.71 -2.86
N ALA A 245 8.25 14.38 -2.88
CA ALA A 245 7.26 14.21 -3.94
C ALA A 245 7.81 14.69 -5.30
N ALA A 246 8.55 15.80 -5.33
CA ALA A 246 9.13 16.30 -6.57
C ALA A 246 10.17 15.32 -7.15
N LEU A 247 11.06 14.78 -6.31
CA LEU A 247 12.04 13.75 -6.74
C LEU A 247 11.33 12.50 -7.25
N MET A 248 10.24 12.10 -6.62
CA MET A 248 9.42 10.96 -7.07
C MET A 248 8.81 11.22 -8.45
N TYR A 249 8.20 12.37 -8.68
CA TYR A 249 7.60 12.70 -9.98
C TYR A 249 8.65 12.88 -11.08
N GLU A 250 9.81 13.46 -10.79
CA GLU A 250 10.94 13.51 -11.72
C GLU A 250 11.44 12.11 -12.09
N TRP A 251 11.47 11.21 -11.12
CA TRP A 251 11.83 9.82 -11.37
C TRP A 251 10.76 9.10 -12.20
N PHE A 252 9.47 9.33 -11.92
CA PHE A 252 8.37 8.79 -12.73
C PHE A 252 8.45 9.25 -14.18
N ASP A 253 8.75 10.53 -14.41
CA ASP A 253 8.87 11.05 -15.77
C ASP A 253 10.09 10.47 -16.50
N ARG A 254 11.21 10.37 -15.84
CA ARG A 254 12.45 9.87 -16.45
C ARG A 254 12.47 8.36 -16.61
N THR A 255 12.04 7.61 -15.62
CA THR A 255 12.21 6.15 -15.50
C THR A 255 10.86 5.46 -15.40
N GLY A 256 10.10 5.74 -14.35
CA GLY A 256 8.83 5.07 -14.03
C GLY A 256 9.02 3.67 -13.46
N TYR A 257 7.91 3.03 -13.11
CA TYR A 257 7.87 1.64 -12.67
C TYR A 257 7.92 0.66 -13.85
N ASP A 258 8.39 -0.58 -13.60
CA ASP A 258 8.46 -1.64 -14.62
C ASP A 258 8.08 -3.03 -14.06
N ALA A 259 7.14 -3.09 -13.11
CA ALA A 259 6.62 -4.35 -12.60
C ALA A 259 6.05 -5.22 -13.76
N ASP A 260 6.37 -6.53 -13.73
CA ASP A 260 5.89 -7.47 -14.76
C ASP A 260 4.43 -7.88 -14.48
N ILE A 261 3.49 -7.08 -14.96
CA ILE A 261 2.04 -7.30 -14.79
C ILE A 261 1.61 -8.65 -15.37
N ALA A 262 2.20 -9.08 -16.49
CA ALA A 262 1.83 -10.34 -17.12
C ALA A 262 2.19 -11.54 -16.26
N SER A 263 3.41 -11.57 -15.71
CA SER A 263 3.85 -12.60 -14.78
C SER A 263 3.04 -12.59 -13.48
N LEU A 264 2.73 -11.41 -12.92
CA LEU A 264 1.89 -11.30 -11.73
C LEU A 264 0.52 -11.94 -11.93
N ARG A 265 -0.14 -11.64 -13.06
CA ARG A 265 -1.45 -12.23 -13.41
C ARG A 265 -1.37 -13.73 -13.61
N GLY A 266 -0.29 -14.24 -14.20
CA GLY A 266 -0.07 -15.67 -14.41
C GLY A 266 0.21 -16.43 -13.12
N ASP A 267 1.08 -15.90 -12.26
CA ASP A 267 1.51 -16.54 -11.01
C ASP A 267 0.45 -16.45 -9.90
N PHE A 268 -0.36 -15.38 -9.90
CA PHE A 268 -1.37 -15.09 -8.88
C PHE A 268 -2.75 -14.79 -9.49
N PRO A 269 -3.36 -15.72 -10.25
CA PRO A 269 -4.64 -15.49 -10.92
C PRO A 269 -5.80 -15.31 -9.93
N ASP A 270 -5.68 -15.82 -8.70
CA ASP A 270 -6.67 -15.72 -7.62
C ASP A 270 -6.69 -14.34 -6.91
N VAL A 271 -5.80 -13.43 -7.26
CA VAL A 271 -5.85 -12.04 -6.81
C VAL A 271 -7.00 -11.28 -7.46
N GLY A 272 -7.32 -11.61 -8.72
CA GLY A 272 -8.39 -10.94 -9.46
C GLY A 272 -8.02 -9.52 -9.91
N TRP A 273 -6.77 -9.35 -10.33
CA TRP A 273 -6.15 -8.07 -10.71
C TRP A 273 -7.06 -7.14 -11.53
N HIS A 274 -7.28 -5.93 -11.02
CA HIS A 274 -8.08 -4.91 -11.67
C HIS A 274 -7.24 -4.06 -12.63
N ARG A 275 -7.86 -3.66 -13.74
CA ARG A 275 -7.40 -2.49 -14.50
C ARG A 275 -7.96 -1.22 -13.87
N TYR A 276 -7.39 -0.09 -14.20
CA TYR A 276 -7.88 1.21 -13.73
C TYR A 276 -9.37 1.42 -14.07
N ALA A 277 -9.78 1.02 -15.27
CA ALA A 277 -11.18 1.09 -15.69
C ALA A 277 -12.11 0.22 -14.84
N ASP A 278 -11.66 -0.97 -14.40
CA ASP A 278 -12.45 -1.87 -13.56
C ASP A 278 -12.58 -1.29 -12.15
N TRP A 279 -11.47 -0.79 -11.59
CA TRP A 279 -11.46 -0.07 -10.33
C TRP A 279 -12.39 1.15 -10.37
N ALA A 280 -12.27 1.99 -11.40
CA ALA A 280 -13.06 3.22 -11.52
C ALA A 280 -14.56 2.93 -11.62
N ARG A 281 -14.99 1.89 -12.34
CA ARG A 281 -16.40 1.49 -12.43
C ARG A 281 -16.94 0.92 -11.11
N GLY A 282 -16.08 0.27 -10.31
CA GLY A 282 -16.46 -0.31 -9.02
C GLY A 282 -16.35 0.64 -7.83
N PHE A 283 -15.74 1.81 -8.01
CA PHE A 283 -15.48 2.74 -6.92
C PHE A 283 -16.73 3.52 -6.51
N ASP A 284 -16.91 3.75 -5.20
CA ASP A 284 -18.00 4.59 -4.68
C ASP A 284 -17.68 6.09 -4.83
N TRP A 285 -18.16 6.67 -5.92
CA TRP A 285 -17.94 8.09 -6.23
C TRP A 285 -18.79 9.05 -5.37
N SER A 286 -19.60 8.56 -4.44
CA SER A 286 -20.33 9.42 -3.48
C SER A 286 -19.39 10.29 -2.63
N VAL A 287 -18.12 9.95 -2.54
CA VAL A 287 -17.06 10.74 -1.89
C VAL A 287 -16.90 12.13 -2.50
N LEU A 288 -17.24 12.30 -3.79
CA LEU A 288 -17.19 13.59 -4.45
C LEU A 288 -18.31 14.55 -3.99
N ASN A 289 -19.41 14.00 -3.45
CA ASN A 289 -20.57 14.77 -2.99
C ASN A 289 -20.44 15.24 -1.54
N LYS A 290 -19.46 14.71 -0.79
CA LYS A 290 -19.23 15.13 0.59
C LYS A 290 -18.52 16.48 0.57
N ALA A 291 -19.11 17.50 1.21
CA ALA A 291 -18.43 18.77 1.42
C ALA A 291 -17.12 18.52 2.15
N GLY A 292 -16.03 19.17 1.71
CA GLY A 292 -14.74 19.11 2.40
C GLY A 292 -14.95 19.58 3.84
N GLY A 293 -14.64 18.69 4.80
CA GLY A 293 -14.70 19.03 6.22
C GLY A 293 -13.49 19.83 6.64
#